data_4b3e1f8e197ab96d2b6b2e1735e5f357
#
_entry.id   4b3e1f8e197ab96d2b6b2e1735e5f357
#
_cell.length_a   1.000
_cell.length_b   1.000
_cell.length_c   1.000
_cell.angle_alpha   90.00
_cell.angle_beta   90.00
_cell.angle_gamma   90.00
#
_symmetry.space_group_name_H-M   'P 1'
#
loop_
_entity.id
_entity.type
_entity.pdbx_description
1 polymer ?
#
loop_
_entity_poly.entity_id
_entity_poly.type
_entity_poly.pdbx_seq_one_letter_code
_entity_poly.pdbx_strand_id
1 'polypeptide(L)' 'AYRICNQMCDRFPLEEQVQLMYLKICDKMGDHFLVRKQYQLYQSLLNLELGDKPGAEISQWYKRWEEKQL' A
#
# COMPACT_ATOMS: atom_id res chain seq x y z
N ALA A 1 5.44 -15.57 1.27
CA ALA A 1 5.58 -14.16 1.58
C ALA A 1 4.33 -13.36 1.21
N TYR A 2 3.84 -13.50 -0.04
CA TYR A 2 2.64 -12.76 -0.48
C TYR A 2 1.41 -13.10 0.36
N ARG A 3 1.21 -14.38 0.64
CA ARG A 3 0.06 -14.85 1.41
C ARG A 3 0.07 -14.31 2.83
N ILE A 4 1.23 -14.33 3.46
CA ILE A 4 1.38 -13.85 4.83
C ILE A 4 1.15 -12.35 4.88
N CYS A 5 1.72 -11.62 3.92
CA CYS A 5 1.56 -10.18 3.85
C CYS A 5 0.09 -9.79 3.63
N ASN A 6 -0.62 -10.52 2.78
CA ASN A 6 -2.04 -10.28 2.53
C ASN A 6 -2.87 -10.47 3.80
N GLN A 7 -2.57 -11.51 4.59
CA GLN A 7 -3.24 -11.74 5.86
C GLN A 7 -2.97 -10.61 6.85
N MET A 8 -1.75 -10.11 6.88
CA MET A 8 -1.41 -8.98 7.75
C MET A 8 -2.15 -7.72 7.36
N CYS A 9 -2.31 -7.48 6.07
CA CYS A 9 -3.09 -6.32 5.59
C CYS A 9 -4.55 -6.43 5.98
N ASP A 10 -5.13 -7.63 5.97
CA ASP A 10 -6.51 -7.85 6.40
C ASP A 10 -6.67 -7.61 7.89
N ARG A 11 -5.66 -7.97 8.67
CA ARG A 11 -5.68 -7.88 10.13
C ARG A 11 -5.38 -6.48 10.62
N PHE A 12 -4.44 -5.80 9.94
CA PHE A 12 -3.97 -4.47 10.34
C PHE A 12 -4.04 -3.51 9.14
N PRO A 13 -5.24 -3.21 8.66
CA PRO A 13 -5.39 -2.44 7.42
C PRO A 13 -4.91 -0.99 7.52
N LEU A 14 -4.78 -0.46 8.72
CA LEU A 14 -4.32 0.91 8.92
C LEU A 14 -2.85 1.00 9.30
N GLU A 15 -2.14 -0.13 9.33
CA GLU A 15 -0.72 -0.17 9.69
C GLU A 15 0.12 0.17 8.46
N GLU A 16 0.77 1.34 8.49
CA GLU A 16 1.52 1.84 7.34
C GLU A 16 2.63 0.88 6.90
N GLN A 17 3.39 0.34 7.86
CA GLN A 17 4.51 -0.55 7.54
C GLN A 17 4.04 -1.84 6.87
N VAL A 18 2.90 -2.37 7.29
CA VAL A 18 2.32 -3.56 6.70
C VAL A 18 1.88 -3.27 5.27
N GLN A 19 1.20 -2.16 5.05
CA GLN A 19 0.76 -1.78 3.71
C GLN A 19 1.94 -1.53 2.78
N LEU A 20 2.97 -0.86 3.27
CA LEU A 20 4.17 -0.59 2.48
C LEU A 20 4.86 -1.90 2.07
N MET A 21 4.97 -2.84 2.99
CA MET A 21 5.56 -4.15 2.70
C MET A 21 4.74 -4.89 1.62
N TYR A 22 3.42 -4.85 1.73
CA TYR A 22 2.54 -5.46 0.74
C TYR A 22 2.76 -4.85 -0.64
N LEU A 23 2.83 -3.53 -0.72
CA LEU A 23 3.04 -2.85 -2.00
C LEU A 23 4.39 -3.21 -2.62
N LYS A 24 5.43 -3.29 -1.80
CA LYS A 24 6.76 -3.67 -2.28
C LYS A 24 6.78 -5.09 -2.84
N ILE A 25 6.07 -6.01 -2.20
CA ILE A 25 5.97 -7.39 -2.68
C ILE A 25 5.22 -7.43 -4.00
N CYS A 26 4.10 -6.73 -4.11
CA CYS A 26 3.34 -6.67 -5.35
C CYS A 26 4.17 -6.09 -6.50
N ASP A 27 4.98 -5.07 -6.20
CA ASP A 27 5.88 -4.48 -7.20
C ASP A 27 6.90 -5.49 -7.70
N LYS A 28 7.50 -6.26 -6.80
CA LYS A 28 8.45 -7.30 -7.18
C LYS A 28 7.82 -8.39 -8.03
N MET A 29 6.54 -8.66 -7.81
CA MET A 29 5.79 -9.64 -8.61
C MET A 29 5.37 -9.08 -9.97
N GLY A 30 5.54 -7.79 -10.18
CA GLY A 30 5.13 -7.15 -11.41
C GLY A 30 3.64 -6.87 -11.50
N ASP A 31 2.93 -6.94 -10.40
CA ASP A 31 1.49 -6.70 -10.36
C ASP A 31 1.20 -5.24 -10.06
N HIS A 32 1.39 -4.41 -11.07
CA HIS A 32 1.25 -2.96 -10.93
C HIS A 32 -0.19 -2.53 -10.65
N PHE A 33 -1.14 -3.26 -11.18
CA PHE A 33 -2.56 -2.99 -10.91
C PHE A 33 -2.86 -3.14 -9.42
N LEU A 34 -2.34 -4.20 -8.82
CA LEU A 34 -2.58 -4.47 -7.41
C LEU A 34 -1.91 -3.43 -6.51
N VAL A 35 -0.74 -2.94 -6.91
CA VAL A 35 -0.06 -1.87 -6.18
C VAL A 35 -0.96 -0.63 -6.11
N ARG A 36 -1.48 -0.20 -7.25
CA ARG A 36 -2.36 0.98 -7.31
C ARG A 36 -3.64 0.77 -6.53
N LYS A 37 -4.27 -0.37 -6.71
CA LYS A 37 -5.53 -0.70 -6.05
C LYS A 37 -5.36 -0.70 -4.53
N GLN A 38 -4.32 -1.35 -4.05
CA GLN A 38 -4.08 -1.47 -2.62
C GLN A 38 -3.78 -0.12 -1.99
N TYR A 39 -2.99 0.71 -2.65
CA TYR A 39 -2.70 2.04 -2.14
C TYR A 39 -3.96 2.89 -2.03
N GLN A 40 -4.82 2.83 -3.05
CA GLN A 40 -6.08 3.58 -3.03
C GLN A 40 -7.00 3.10 -1.93
N LEU A 41 -7.07 1.79 -1.70
CA LEU A 41 -7.86 1.22 -0.61
C LEU A 41 -7.36 1.71 0.74
N TYR A 42 -6.05 1.70 0.93
CA TYR A 42 -5.44 2.18 2.17
C TYR A 42 -5.76 3.66 2.40
N GLN A 43 -5.61 4.46 1.36
CA GLN A 43 -5.90 5.88 1.42
C GLN A 43 -7.37 6.14 1.80
N SER A 44 -8.27 5.40 1.18
CA SER A 44 -9.71 5.52 1.46
C SER A 44 -10.04 5.12 2.90
N LEU A 45 -9.43 4.03 3.37
CA LEU A 45 -9.64 3.56 4.73
C LEU A 45 -9.17 4.58 5.76
N LEU A 46 -7.99 5.15 5.55
CA LEU A 46 -7.48 6.18 6.45
C LEU A 46 -8.41 7.37 6.53
N ASN A 47 -8.92 7.79 5.38
CA ASN A 47 -9.82 8.93 5.33
C ASN A 47 -11.14 8.65 6.05
N LEU A 48 -11.70 7.45 5.84
CA LEU A 48 -12.97 7.05 6.46
C LEU A 48 -12.86 6.85 7.97
N GLU A 49 -11.80 6.13 8.39
CA GLU A 49 -11.68 5.71 9.79
C GLU A 49 -11.05 6.78 10.67
N LEU A 50 -10.07 7.50 10.16
CA LEU A 50 -9.29 8.44 10.95
C LEU A 50 -9.33 9.87 10.41
N GLY A 51 -9.90 10.09 9.24
CA GLY A 51 -9.86 11.40 8.59
C GLY A 51 -8.45 11.85 8.29
N ASP A 52 -7.55 10.90 8.03
CA ASP A 52 -6.12 11.15 7.89
C ASP A 52 -5.64 10.79 6.49
N LYS A 53 -4.37 11.08 6.22
CA LYS A 53 -3.73 10.78 4.93
C LYS A 53 -2.65 9.72 5.13
N PRO A 54 -2.24 9.00 4.06
CA PRO A 54 -1.12 8.08 4.16
C PRO A 54 0.13 8.80 4.67
N GLY A 55 0.94 8.08 5.46
CA GLY A 55 2.16 8.64 6.01
C GLY A 55 3.18 9.00 4.94
N ALA A 56 4.18 9.80 5.32
CA ALA A 56 5.19 10.28 4.37
C ALA A 56 5.96 9.15 3.70
N GLU A 57 6.30 8.12 4.46
CA GLU A 57 7.12 7.01 3.93
C GLU A 57 6.41 6.27 2.81
N ILE A 58 5.18 5.83 3.03
CA ILE A 58 4.43 5.09 2.02
C ILE A 58 4.04 6.00 0.85
N SER A 59 3.71 7.25 1.14
CA SER A 59 3.35 8.23 0.12
C SER A 59 4.51 8.51 -0.82
N GLN A 60 5.70 8.71 -0.28
CA GLN A 60 6.90 8.94 -1.07
C GLN A 60 7.28 7.71 -1.89
N TRP A 61 7.17 6.53 -1.30
CA TRP A 61 7.45 5.29 -2.01
C TRP A 61 6.52 5.13 -3.21
N TYR A 62 5.23 5.36 -3.00
CA TYR A 62 4.23 5.23 -4.06
C TYR A 62 4.47 6.24 -5.18
N LYS A 63 4.81 7.47 -4.81
CA LYS A 63 5.08 8.51 -5.79
C LYS A 63 6.27 8.15 -6.68
N ARG A 64 7.35 7.65 -6.08
CA ARG A 64 8.52 7.21 -6.82
C ARG A 64 8.19 6.03 -7.72
N TRP A 65 7.41 5.11 -7.21
CA TRP A 65 6.98 3.95 -7.97
C TRP A 65 6.16 4.39 -9.19
N GLU A 66 5.24 5.30 -9.00
CA GLU A 66 4.38 5.80 -10.07
C GLU A 66 5.20 6.49 -11.15
N GLU A 67 6.21 7.26 -10.77
CA GLU A 67 7.11 7.91 -11.72
C GLU A 67 7.86 6.90 -12.58
N LYS A 68 8.23 5.76 -12.01
CA LYS A 68 8.91 4.71 -12.76
C LYS A 68 8.02 4.05 -13.80
N GLN A 69 6.71 4.09 -13.59
CA GLN A 69 5.76 3.49 -14.52
C GLN A 69 5.46 4.40 -15.72
N LEU A 70 5.82 5.65 -15.64
CA LEU A 70 5.66 6.58 -16.75
C LEU A 70 6.84 6.45 -17.71
#